data_663739c6f9597406b51a089ab337b9d4
#
_entry.id   663739c6f9597406b51a089ab337b9d4
#
_cell.length_a   1.000
_cell.length_b   1.000
_cell.length_c   1.000
_cell.angle_alpha   90.00
_cell.angle_beta   90.00
_cell.angle_gamma   90.00
#
_symmetry.space_group_name_H-M   'P 1'
#
loop_
_entity.id
_entity.type
_entity.pdbx_description
1 polymer ?
#
loop_
_entity_poly.entity_id
_entity_poly.type
_entity_poly.pdbx_seq_one_letter_code
_entity_poly.pdbx_strand_id
1 'polypeptide(L)'
;MSATRKHLIVPARGTRAYWRKGIIWRMADDKAFTGSIPKVYETYLVPLIFEAYAADLARRVAARGPQRVLEIAAGTGVVTRALAAVLPEATEIVATDLNPAMLEQAAAIGTSRRVEFQQADAMQLPFPDQSFDVVVIQFGVMFFPDKPKALAETRRVLRSGGALIFNVWGSLEHNEFAAAVQAGLAAAFPDDPPKFLERTPYGYFDHARIAADVAAGGFVAPAEIVTVDERSRAQSAGDPAIGYIQGSPLKGDVEARGSVETGTQAATDEITRRFGPGPVDGRIQAHVVTVEK
;
A
#
# COMPACT_ATOMS: atom_id res chain seq x y z
N MET A 1 -17.44 -40.32 37.56
CA MET A 1 -18.27 -39.14 37.16
C MET A 1 -17.70 -37.93 37.89
N SER A 2 -16.86 -37.14 37.21
CA SER A 2 -16.25 -35.93 37.78
C SER A 2 -16.49 -34.78 36.82
N ALA A 3 -17.27 -33.79 37.28
CA ALA A 3 -17.67 -32.61 36.52
C ALA A 3 -16.59 -31.53 36.68
N THR A 4 -15.95 -31.17 35.58
CA THR A 4 -14.96 -30.09 35.54
C THR A 4 -15.68 -28.74 35.46
N ARG A 5 -15.56 -27.93 36.52
CA ARG A 5 -16.05 -26.53 36.55
C ARG A 5 -15.17 -25.64 35.68
N LYS A 6 -15.77 -25.00 34.68
CA LYS A 6 -15.18 -23.88 33.94
C LYS A 6 -15.25 -22.62 34.81
N HIS A 7 -14.11 -22.04 35.16
CA HIS A 7 -14.04 -20.72 35.80
C HIS A 7 -14.18 -19.63 34.75
N LEU A 8 -15.26 -18.87 34.83
CA LEU A 8 -15.39 -17.57 34.14
C LEU A 8 -14.56 -16.54 34.92
N ILE A 9 -13.57 -15.95 34.28
CA ILE A 9 -12.85 -14.79 34.81
C ILE A 9 -13.62 -13.55 34.33
N VAL A 10 -14.21 -12.81 35.28
CA VAL A 10 -14.84 -11.51 35.06
C VAL A 10 -13.76 -10.44 35.21
N PRO A 11 -13.51 -9.56 34.22
CA PRO A 11 -12.57 -8.46 34.39
C PRO A 11 -13.15 -7.36 35.26
N ALA A 12 -12.32 -6.77 36.13
CA ALA A 12 -12.63 -5.74 37.09
C ALA A 12 -13.12 -4.44 36.39
N ARG A 13 -14.13 -3.81 37.00
CA ARG A 13 -14.65 -2.48 36.64
C ARG A 13 -13.62 -1.40 36.97
N GLY A 14 -13.36 -0.50 35.99
CA GLY A 14 -12.86 0.83 36.30
C GLY A 14 -11.76 1.37 35.41
N THR A 15 -12.07 1.72 34.15
CA THR A 15 -11.47 2.89 33.48
C THR A 15 -12.48 3.37 32.42
N ARG A 16 -13.04 4.58 32.61
CA ARG A 16 -13.85 5.25 31.59
C ARG A 16 -12.90 5.73 30.49
N ALA A 17 -12.73 4.93 29.44
CA ALA A 17 -12.16 5.40 28.18
C ALA A 17 -13.24 6.25 27.48
N TYR A 18 -12.95 7.53 27.29
CA TYR A 18 -13.76 8.41 26.44
C TYR A 18 -13.58 7.98 24.98
N TRP A 19 -14.52 7.19 24.48
CA TRP A 19 -14.56 6.73 23.10
C TRP A 19 -14.97 7.90 22.19
N ARG A 20 -14.03 8.46 21.45
CA ARG A 20 -14.34 9.17 20.20
C ARG A 20 -14.62 8.10 19.14
N LYS A 21 -15.87 7.68 19.03
CA LYS A 21 -16.34 6.57 18.17
C LYS A 21 -16.13 6.73 16.66
N GLY A 22 -15.58 7.85 16.16
CA GLY A 22 -15.50 8.11 14.72
C GLY A 22 -14.15 7.81 14.05
N ILE A 23 -13.03 7.94 14.77
CA ILE A 23 -11.69 7.94 14.14
C ILE A 23 -11.08 6.53 14.06
N ILE A 24 -11.31 5.68 15.05
CA ILE A 24 -10.71 4.34 15.12
C ILE A 24 -11.31 3.40 14.08
N TRP A 25 -12.62 3.48 13.83
CA TRP A 25 -13.30 2.65 12.84
C TRP A 25 -12.86 2.98 11.40
N ARG A 26 -12.70 4.26 11.05
CA ARG A 26 -12.24 4.68 9.70
C ARG A 26 -10.84 4.15 9.35
N MET A 27 -9.90 4.09 10.31
CA MET A 27 -8.56 3.57 10.04
C MET A 27 -8.49 2.05 9.88
N ALA A 28 -9.44 1.30 10.46
CA ALA A 28 -9.56 -0.14 10.23
C ALA A 28 -10.07 -0.44 8.82
N ASP A 29 -11.02 0.35 8.32
CA ASP A 29 -11.61 0.22 6.99
C ASP A 29 -10.61 0.59 5.88
N ASP A 30 -9.72 1.57 6.09
CA ASP A 30 -8.70 2.00 5.13
C ASP A 30 -7.67 0.89 4.76
N LYS A 31 -7.64 -0.22 5.49
CA LYS A 31 -6.76 -1.38 5.26
C LYS A 31 -7.49 -2.60 4.72
N ALA A 32 -8.79 -2.52 4.52
CA ALA A 32 -9.62 -3.65 4.13
C ALA A 32 -9.58 -3.87 2.62
N PHE A 33 -8.57 -4.61 2.14
CA PHE A 33 -8.48 -5.08 0.75
C PHE A 33 -9.09 -6.47 0.63
N THR A 34 -10.43 -6.55 0.71
CA THR A 34 -11.18 -7.82 0.74
C THR A 34 -12.30 -7.88 -0.31
N GLY A 35 -12.99 -9.00 -0.42
CA GLY A 35 -14.10 -9.18 -1.37
C GLY A 35 -13.64 -9.10 -2.83
N SER A 36 -14.26 -8.22 -3.63
CA SER A 36 -13.90 -8.02 -5.05
C SER A 36 -12.67 -7.12 -5.25
N ILE A 37 -12.21 -6.41 -4.21
CA ILE A 37 -11.14 -5.43 -4.31
C ILE A 37 -9.85 -6.01 -4.91
N PRO A 38 -9.30 -7.16 -4.47
CA PRO A 38 -8.05 -7.69 -5.03
C PRO A 38 -8.08 -7.91 -6.54
N LYS A 39 -9.21 -8.37 -7.06
CA LYS A 39 -9.38 -8.60 -8.51
C LYS A 39 -9.45 -7.29 -9.30
N VAL A 40 -10.23 -6.32 -8.83
CA VAL A 40 -10.34 -5.00 -9.47
C VAL A 40 -9.02 -4.24 -9.38
N TYR A 41 -8.35 -4.30 -8.22
CA TYR A 41 -7.01 -3.75 -7.99
C TYR A 41 -6.01 -4.28 -9.03
N GLU A 42 -5.94 -5.62 -9.19
CA GLU A 42 -5.02 -6.23 -10.16
C GLU A 42 -5.37 -5.86 -11.60
N THR A 43 -6.66 -5.84 -11.94
CA THR A 43 -7.09 -5.59 -13.32
C THR A 43 -6.88 -4.13 -13.76
N TYR A 44 -7.14 -3.17 -12.87
CA TYR A 44 -7.18 -1.76 -13.21
C TYR A 44 -6.06 -0.94 -12.59
N LEU A 45 -5.80 -1.09 -11.27
CA LEU A 45 -4.79 -0.25 -10.61
C LEU A 45 -3.35 -0.70 -10.90
N VAL A 46 -3.11 -2.01 -10.95
CA VAL A 46 -1.74 -2.51 -11.18
C VAL A 46 -1.16 -1.96 -12.47
N PRO A 47 -1.78 -2.13 -13.64
CA PRO A 47 -1.22 -1.58 -14.89
C PRO A 47 -1.27 -0.05 -14.93
N LEU A 48 -2.23 0.57 -14.23
CA LEU A 48 -2.44 2.01 -14.27
C LEU A 48 -1.38 2.79 -13.49
N ILE A 49 -1.02 2.35 -12.27
CA ILE A 49 -0.21 3.15 -11.35
C ILE A 49 0.93 2.40 -10.64
N PHE A 50 0.99 1.07 -10.71
CA PHE A 50 1.97 0.31 -9.91
C PHE A 50 3.10 -0.33 -10.73
N GLU A 51 2.87 -0.76 -11.97
CA GLU A 51 3.86 -1.53 -12.74
C GLU A 51 5.15 -0.76 -13.00
N ALA A 52 5.08 0.53 -13.36
CA ALA A 52 6.27 1.35 -13.63
C ALA A 52 7.15 1.46 -12.38
N TYR A 53 6.55 1.70 -11.22
CA TYR A 53 7.26 1.78 -9.95
C TYR A 53 7.76 0.43 -9.46
N ALA A 54 7.03 -0.66 -9.72
CA ALA A 54 7.50 -2.01 -9.41
C ALA A 54 8.76 -2.37 -10.18
N ALA A 55 8.82 -2.00 -11.46
CA ALA A 55 10.01 -2.18 -12.29
C ALA A 55 11.19 -1.32 -11.78
N ASP A 56 10.94 -0.07 -11.34
CA ASP A 56 11.97 0.78 -10.74
C ASP A 56 12.51 0.20 -9.43
N LEU A 57 11.63 -0.20 -8.50
CA LEU A 57 12.05 -0.83 -7.24
C LEU A 57 12.83 -2.12 -7.49
N ALA A 58 12.37 -2.98 -8.41
CA ALA A 58 13.06 -4.22 -8.71
C ALA A 58 14.47 -3.99 -9.25
N ARG A 59 14.69 -2.96 -10.10
CA ARG A 59 16.04 -2.56 -10.57
C ARG A 59 16.92 -2.09 -9.41
N ARG A 60 16.38 -1.27 -8.49
CA ARG A 60 17.12 -0.78 -7.31
C ARG A 60 17.53 -1.92 -6.39
N VAL A 61 16.62 -2.88 -6.16
CA VAL A 61 16.91 -4.10 -5.39
C VAL A 61 17.98 -4.94 -6.08
N ALA A 62 17.86 -5.17 -7.40
CA ALA A 62 18.81 -5.97 -8.16
C ALA A 62 20.23 -5.36 -8.15
N ALA A 63 20.36 -4.03 -8.19
CA ALA A 63 21.63 -3.32 -8.09
C ALA A 63 22.39 -3.57 -6.77
N ARG A 64 21.69 -4.05 -5.73
CA ARG A 64 22.28 -4.42 -4.43
C ARG A 64 22.84 -5.85 -4.40
N GLY A 65 22.53 -6.70 -5.38
CA GLY A 65 22.97 -8.09 -5.44
C GLY A 65 22.55 -8.94 -4.23
N PRO A 66 21.29 -8.86 -3.75
CA PRO A 66 20.88 -9.52 -2.52
C PRO A 66 20.83 -11.03 -2.69
N GLN A 67 21.10 -11.76 -1.61
CA GLN A 67 20.86 -13.19 -1.52
C GLN A 67 19.44 -13.49 -1.00
N ARG A 68 18.89 -12.60 -0.14
CA ARG A 68 17.57 -12.77 0.45
C ARG A 68 16.82 -11.44 0.55
N VAL A 69 15.63 -11.39 -0.04
CA VAL A 69 14.77 -10.20 -0.10
C VAL A 69 13.47 -10.46 0.64
N LEU A 70 13.05 -9.49 1.44
CA LEU A 70 11.72 -9.43 2.02
C LEU A 70 10.90 -8.33 1.33
N GLU A 71 9.76 -8.67 0.80
CA GLU A 71 8.73 -7.72 0.38
C GLU A 71 7.65 -7.62 1.45
N ILE A 72 7.37 -6.40 1.95
CA ILE A 72 6.31 -6.13 2.92
C ILE A 72 5.18 -5.40 2.19
N ALA A 73 3.92 -5.73 2.52
CA ALA A 73 2.73 -5.21 1.86
C ALA A 73 2.74 -5.50 0.34
N ALA A 74 2.98 -6.76 -0.01
CA ALA A 74 3.14 -7.21 -1.39
C ALA A 74 1.87 -7.05 -2.25
N GLY A 75 0.70 -6.92 -1.61
CA GLY A 75 -0.56 -6.83 -2.31
C GLY A 75 -0.80 -8.03 -3.21
N THR A 76 -1.17 -7.79 -4.47
CA THR A 76 -1.36 -8.85 -5.48
C THR A 76 -0.06 -9.28 -6.17
N GLY A 77 1.11 -8.87 -5.63
CA GLY A 77 2.43 -9.37 -6.01
C GLY A 77 3.06 -8.71 -7.24
N VAL A 78 2.75 -7.46 -7.56
CA VAL A 78 3.33 -6.77 -8.72
C VAL A 78 4.85 -6.59 -8.57
N VAL A 79 5.35 -6.18 -7.39
CA VAL A 79 6.79 -6.10 -7.12
C VAL A 79 7.39 -7.48 -6.99
N THR A 80 6.69 -8.42 -6.38
CA THR A 80 7.10 -9.84 -6.30
C THR A 80 7.40 -10.40 -7.68
N ARG A 81 6.51 -10.19 -8.66
CA ARG A 81 6.71 -10.60 -10.06
C ARG A 81 7.91 -9.91 -10.71
N ALA A 82 8.03 -8.60 -10.50
CA ALA A 82 9.15 -7.83 -11.04
C ALA A 82 10.50 -8.30 -10.45
N LEU A 83 10.58 -8.55 -9.14
CA LEU A 83 11.76 -9.11 -8.48
C LEU A 83 12.09 -10.52 -9.00
N ALA A 84 11.06 -11.38 -9.12
CA ALA A 84 11.25 -12.73 -9.63
C ALA A 84 11.81 -12.77 -11.06
N ALA A 85 11.50 -11.76 -11.88
CA ALA A 85 11.97 -11.64 -13.24
C ALA A 85 13.42 -11.14 -13.37
N VAL A 86 13.90 -10.32 -12.42
CA VAL A 86 15.21 -9.64 -12.58
C VAL A 86 16.31 -10.17 -11.65
N LEU A 87 15.94 -10.77 -10.50
CA LEU A 87 16.92 -11.28 -9.55
C LEU A 87 17.47 -12.65 -9.98
N PRO A 88 18.73 -12.98 -9.63
CA PRO A 88 19.29 -14.31 -9.85
C PRO A 88 18.42 -15.42 -9.24
N GLU A 89 18.35 -16.59 -9.88
CA GLU A 89 17.57 -17.75 -9.43
C GLU A 89 17.86 -18.15 -7.98
N ALA A 90 19.12 -18.00 -7.55
CA ALA A 90 19.58 -18.33 -6.19
C ALA A 90 19.10 -17.32 -5.13
N THR A 91 18.58 -16.14 -5.51
CA THR A 91 18.08 -15.17 -4.54
C THR A 91 16.75 -15.64 -3.96
N GLU A 92 16.64 -15.74 -2.66
CA GLU A 92 15.37 -16.05 -1.97
C GLU A 92 14.49 -14.80 -1.91
N ILE A 93 13.22 -14.95 -2.28
CA ILE A 93 12.19 -13.90 -2.17
C ILE A 93 11.10 -14.38 -1.22
N VAL A 94 10.84 -13.59 -0.18
CA VAL A 94 9.71 -13.75 0.74
C VAL A 94 8.80 -12.54 0.56
N ALA A 95 7.54 -12.77 0.20
CA ALA A 95 6.54 -11.73 0.02
C ALA A 95 5.48 -11.82 1.11
N THR A 96 5.23 -10.71 1.81
CA THR A 96 4.29 -10.67 2.93
C THR A 96 3.23 -9.61 2.74
N ASP A 97 2.02 -9.89 3.22
CA ASP A 97 0.93 -8.92 3.32
C ASP A 97 0.09 -9.18 4.57
N LEU A 98 -0.57 -8.15 5.07
CA LEU A 98 -1.49 -8.27 6.19
C LEU A 98 -2.79 -8.97 5.77
N ASN A 99 -3.23 -8.78 4.52
CA ASN A 99 -4.49 -9.27 3.98
C ASN A 99 -4.31 -10.59 3.24
N PRO A 100 -4.84 -11.72 3.74
CA PRO A 100 -4.71 -13.02 3.08
C PRO A 100 -5.28 -13.04 1.65
N ALA A 101 -6.39 -12.32 1.40
CA ALA A 101 -7.02 -12.26 0.09
C ALA A 101 -6.10 -11.65 -0.99
N MET A 102 -5.20 -10.73 -0.61
CA MET A 102 -4.20 -10.18 -1.52
C MET A 102 -3.13 -11.22 -1.87
N LEU A 103 -2.65 -11.97 -0.88
CA LEU A 103 -1.67 -13.06 -1.10
C LEU A 103 -2.27 -14.23 -1.88
N GLU A 104 -3.54 -14.56 -1.66
CA GLU A 104 -4.26 -15.57 -2.44
C GLU A 104 -4.31 -15.16 -3.92
N GLN A 105 -4.60 -13.89 -4.20
CA GLN A 105 -4.59 -13.35 -5.56
C GLN A 105 -3.17 -13.36 -6.16
N ALA A 106 -2.14 -12.95 -5.39
CA ALA A 106 -0.76 -12.99 -5.81
C ALA A 106 -0.29 -14.42 -6.17
N ALA A 107 -0.63 -15.40 -5.33
CA ALA A 107 -0.31 -16.80 -5.55
C ALA A 107 -1.06 -17.38 -6.77
N ALA A 108 -2.33 -16.98 -6.99
CA ALA A 108 -3.12 -17.42 -8.14
C ALA A 108 -2.56 -16.89 -9.47
N ILE A 109 -2.03 -15.67 -9.49
CA ILE A 109 -1.36 -15.09 -10.67
C ILE A 109 -0.02 -15.79 -10.91
N GLY A 110 0.71 -16.08 -9.82
CA GLY A 110 2.00 -16.74 -9.85
C GLY A 110 3.17 -15.83 -10.20
N THR A 111 4.34 -16.42 -10.21
CA THR A 111 5.62 -15.78 -10.50
C THR A 111 6.47 -16.65 -11.44
N SER A 112 7.45 -16.07 -12.12
CA SER A 112 8.33 -16.79 -13.04
C SER A 112 9.23 -17.85 -12.36
N ARG A 113 9.32 -17.82 -11.02
CA ARG A 113 10.09 -18.76 -10.20
C ARG A 113 9.45 -18.89 -8.81
N ARG A 114 9.97 -19.78 -7.97
CA ARG A 114 9.48 -19.98 -6.61
C ARG A 114 9.67 -18.72 -5.76
N VAL A 115 8.58 -18.29 -5.10
CA VAL A 115 8.53 -17.23 -4.09
C VAL A 115 7.78 -17.79 -2.88
N GLU A 116 8.17 -17.39 -1.67
CA GLU A 116 7.44 -17.69 -0.45
C GLU A 116 6.43 -16.59 -0.16
N PHE A 117 5.14 -16.93 -0.05
CA PHE A 117 4.08 -16.01 0.36
C PHE A 117 3.69 -16.30 1.82
N GLN A 118 3.71 -15.28 2.68
CA GLN A 118 3.40 -15.43 4.10
C GLN A 118 2.59 -14.23 4.62
N GLN A 119 1.50 -14.49 5.34
CA GLN A 119 0.79 -13.43 6.04
C GLN A 119 1.65 -12.88 7.18
N ALA A 120 1.80 -11.54 7.25
CA ALA A 120 2.54 -10.87 8.32
C ALA A 120 2.02 -9.45 8.56
N ASP A 121 2.10 -9.01 9.82
CA ASP A 121 1.96 -7.62 10.21
C ASP A 121 3.34 -6.94 10.16
N ALA A 122 3.46 -5.84 9.42
CA ALA A 122 4.69 -5.06 9.31
C ALA A 122 5.21 -4.56 10.69
N MET A 123 4.33 -4.41 11.67
CA MET A 123 4.68 -3.97 13.03
C MET A 123 5.13 -5.12 13.93
N GLN A 124 5.09 -6.38 13.45
CA GLN A 124 5.53 -7.59 14.17
C GLN A 124 5.89 -8.67 13.17
N LEU A 125 7.05 -8.54 12.54
CA LEU A 125 7.51 -9.46 11.49
C LEU A 125 7.93 -10.81 12.10
N PRO A 126 7.41 -11.95 11.57
CA PRO A 126 7.69 -13.28 12.10
C PRO A 126 9.04 -13.85 11.61
N PHE A 127 10.05 -13.00 11.53
CA PHE A 127 11.39 -13.38 11.07
C PHE A 127 12.45 -13.08 12.12
N PRO A 128 13.53 -13.86 12.17
CA PRO A 128 14.67 -13.57 13.03
C PRO A 128 15.34 -12.23 12.71
N ASP A 129 16.07 -11.69 13.67
CA ASP A 129 16.95 -10.55 13.45
C ASP A 129 17.96 -10.85 12.35
N GLN A 130 18.33 -9.83 11.56
CA GLN A 130 19.40 -9.90 10.57
C GLN A 130 19.25 -11.06 9.56
N SER A 131 18.04 -11.27 9.04
CA SER A 131 17.72 -12.37 8.11
C SER A 131 17.64 -11.95 6.64
N PHE A 132 17.58 -10.66 6.33
CA PHE A 132 17.42 -10.18 4.94
C PHE A 132 18.50 -9.17 4.56
N ASP A 133 18.91 -9.20 3.29
CA ASP A 133 19.86 -8.25 2.73
C ASP A 133 19.15 -6.96 2.29
N VAL A 134 17.94 -7.11 1.73
CA VAL A 134 17.08 -6.00 1.31
C VAL A 134 15.65 -6.24 1.77
N VAL A 135 15.04 -5.18 2.29
CA VAL A 135 13.58 -5.11 2.49
C VAL A 135 13.03 -4.09 1.50
N VAL A 136 11.95 -4.46 0.79
CA VAL A 136 11.27 -3.58 -0.16
C VAL A 136 9.80 -3.43 0.20
N ILE A 137 9.26 -2.19 0.07
CA ILE A 137 7.86 -1.89 0.35
C ILE A 137 7.34 -0.95 -0.74
N GLN A 138 6.39 -1.41 -1.57
CA GLN A 138 5.75 -0.54 -2.54
C GLN A 138 4.40 -0.03 -2.03
N PHE A 139 4.28 1.29 -1.85
CA PHE A 139 3.04 1.98 -1.47
C PHE A 139 2.31 1.36 -0.26
N GLY A 140 3.07 0.77 0.66
CA GLY A 140 2.54 0.15 1.88
C GLY A 140 2.67 1.03 3.12
N VAL A 141 3.77 1.79 3.23
CA VAL A 141 4.14 2.53 4.45
C VAL A 141 3.05 3.52 4.90
N MET A 142 2.35 4.19 3.97
CA MET A 142 1.29 5.15 4.29
C MET A 142 0.12 4.49 5.07
N PHE A 143 -0.09 3.20 4.92
CA PHE A 143 -1.15 2.44 5.60
C PHE A 143 -0.76 1.95 6.99
N PHE A 144 0.52 2.00 7.38
CA PHE A 144 0.94 1.54 8.70
C PHE A 144 0.45 2.50 9.79
N PRO A 145 -0.25 2.00 10.84
CA PRO A 145 -0.76 2.87 11.91
C PRO A 145 0.35 3.47 12.77
N ASP A 146 1.44 2.72 12.96
CA ASP A 146 2.65 3.14 13.65
C ASP A 146 3.84 2.90 12.71
N LYS A 147 4.19 3.93 11.93
CA LYS A 147 5.26 3.87 10.94
C LYS A 147 6.63 3.66 11.58
N PRO A 148 7.00 4.40 12.65
CA PRO A 148 8.25 4.14 13.35
C PRO A 148 8.40 2.71 13.83
N LYS A 149 7.34 2.10 14.37
CA LYS A 149 7.36 0.70 14.82
C LYS A 149 7.57 -0.28 13.66
N ALA A 150 6.87 -0.10 12.55
CA ALA A 150 7.05 -0.94 11.36
C ALA A 150 8.45 -0.79 10.76
N LEU A 151 9.00 0.43 10.76
CA LEU A 151 10.35 0.70 10.31
C LEU A 151 11.41 0.12 11.27
N ALA A 152 11.14 0.10 12.58
CA ALA A 152 12.00 -0.58 13.56
C ALA A 152 12.04 -2.10 13.35
N GLU A 153 10.89 -2.74 13.08
CA GLU A 153 10.80 -4.15 12.72
C GLU A 153 11.54 -4.44 11.40
N THR A 154 11.35 -3.58 10.40
CA THR A 154 12.10 -3.66 9.14
C THR A 154 13.61 -3.60 9.39
N ARG A 155 14.06 -2.63 10.20
CA ARG A 155 15.46 -2.53 10.59
C ARG A 155 15.96 -3.75 11.37
N ARG A 156 15.14 -4.31 12.26
CA ARG A 156 15.50 -5.50 13.03
C ARG A 156 15.83 -6.68 12.12
N VAL A 157 14.97 -6.97 11.14
CA VAL A 157 15.14 -8.10 10.22
C VAL A 157 16.22 -7.89 9.16
N LEU A 158 16.62 -6.65 8.86
CA LEU A 158 17.74 -6.36 7.98
C LEU A 158 19.07 -6.76 8.62
N ARG A 159 19.99 -7.30 7.83
CA ARG A 159 21.39 -7.52 8.18
C ARG A 159 22.14 -6.20 8.30
N SER A 160 23.27 -6.18 9.00
CA SER A 160 24.19 -5.04 8.97
C SER A 160 24.65 -4.80 7.53
N GLY A 161 24.58 -3.54 7.05
CA GLY A 161 24.85 -3.17 5.66
C GLY A 161 23.71 -3.52 4.70
N GLY A 162 22.61 -4.09 5.18
CA GLY A 162 21.41 -4.28 4.38
C GLY A 162 20.64 -2.98 4.17
N ALA A 163 19.73 -2.96 3.20
CA ALA A 163 19.00 -1.76 2.80
C ALA A 163 17.48 -1.93 2.87
N LEU A 164 16.80 -0.89 3.33
CA LEU A 164 15.38 -0.68 3.11
C LEU A 164 15.19 0.20 1.88
N ILE A 165 14.35 -0.25 0.95
CA ILE A 165 13.92 0.52 -0.22
C ILE A 165 12.40 0.54 -0.24
N PHE A 166 11.79 1.73 -0.21
CA PHE A 166 10.35 1.84 -0.29
C PHE A 166 9.91 3.05 -1.10
N ASN A 167 8.68 3.04 -1.59
CA ASN A 167 8.10 4.22 -2.17
C ASN A 167 6.76 4.60 -1.51
N VAL A 168 6.45 5.89 -1.62
CA VAL A 168 5.19 6.49 -1.22
C VAL A 168 4.74 7.44 -2.32
N TRP A 169 3.44 7.69 -2.42
CA TRP A 169 2.94 8.66 -3.38
C TRP A 169 3.44 10.07 -3.07
N GLY A 170 3.66 10.88 -4.12
CA GLY A 170 3.72 12.32 -4.01
C GLY A 170 2.35 12.91 -3.60
N SER A 171 2.22 14.24 -3.54
CA SER A 171 0.94 14.85 -3.18
C SER A 171 -0.17 14.49 -4.18
N LEU A 172 -1.42 14.58 -3.73
CA LEU A 172 -2.58 14.30 -4.59
C LEU A 172 -2.57 15.15 -5.86
N GLU A 173 -2.12 16.40 -5.78
CA GLU A 173 -2.04 17.34 -6.91
C GLU A 173 -1.09 16.87 -8.02
N HIS A 174 -0.05 16.10 -7.67
CA HIS A 174 0.91 15.54 -8.61
C HIS A 174 0.46 14.19 -9.19
N ASN A 175 -0.72 13.69 -8.81
CA ASN A 175 -1.30 12.43 -9.25
C ASN A 175 -2.64 12.70 -9.91
N GLU A 176 -2.60 13.01 -11.21
CA GLU A 176 -3.68 13.70 -11.93
C GLU A 176 -5.01 12.93 -11.96
N PHE A 177 -4.98 11.60 -12.17
CA PHE A 177 -6.23 10.82 -12.13
C PHE A 177 -6.78 10.71 -10.71
N ALA A 178 -5.95 10.56 -9.70
CA ALA A 178 -6.39 10.54 -8.31
C ALA A 178 -7.04 11.88 -7.91
N ALA A 179 -6.45 13.01 -8.35
CA ALA A 179 -7.00 14.34 -8.14
C ALA A 179 -8.34 14.56 -8.88
N ALA A 180 -8.47 13.98 -10.09
CA ALA A 180 -9.73 14.03 -10.83
C ALA A 180 -10.81 13.18 -10.14
N VAL A 181 -10.48 11.95 -9.69
CA VAL A 181 -11.41 11.11 -8.93
C VAL A 181 -11.86 11.81 -7.66
N GLN A 182 -10.95 12.41 -6.90
CA GLN A 182 -11.29 13.16 -5.68
C GLN A 182 -12.23 14.33 -5.98
N ALA A 183 -11.98 15.07 -7.06
CA ALA A 183 -12.83 16.20 -7.46
C ALA A 183 -14.23 15.74 -7.92
N GLY A 184 -14.33 14.66 -8.69
CA GLY A 184 -15.61 14.07 -9.09
C GLY A 184 -16.43 13.60 -7.88
N LEU A 185 -15.79 12.94 -6.93
CA LEU A 185 -16.44 12.52 -5.69
C LEU A 185 -16.89 13.70 -4.82
N ALA A 186 -16.09 14.77 -4.74
CA ALA A 186 -16.47 15.97 -4.01
C ALA A 186 -17.70 16.66 -4.65
N ALA A 187 -17.84 16.64 -5.98
CA ALA A 187 -19.02 17.16 -6.68
C ALA A 187 -20.26 16.25 -6.46
N ALA A 188 -20.08 14.93 -6.43
CA ALA A 188 -21.19 13.99 -6.22
C ALA A 188 -21.68 13.95 -4.75
N PHE A 189 -20.82 14.23 -3.80
CA PHE A 189 -21.09 14.18 -2.35
C PHE A 189 -20.68 15.49 -1.65
N PRO A 190 -21.31 16.65 -2.00
CA PRO A 190 -20.81 17.97 -1.58
C PRO A 190 -20.85 18.20 -0.06
N ASP A 191 -21.82 17.60 0.63
CA ASP A 191 -21.98 17.78 2.09
C ASP A 191 -20.96 16.98 2.92
N ASP A 192 -20.54 15.80 2.44
CA ASP A 192 -19.55 14.94 3.11
C ASP A 192 -18.75 14.16 2.05
N PRO A 193 -17.79 14.77 1.34
CA PRO A 193 -17.01 14.08 0.32
C PRO A 193 -16.12 12.99 0.93
N PRO A 194 -15.95 11.83 0.23
CA PRO A 194 -14.97 10.82 0.61
C PRO A 194 -13.55 11.41 0.71
N LYS A 195 -12.82 11.08 1.76
CA LYS A 195 -11.47 11.64 2.02
C LYS A 195 -10.37 10.58 2.09
N PHE A 196 -10.67 9.35 1.71
CA PHE A 196 -9.70 8.24 1.77
C PHE A 196 -8.40 8.57 1.01
N LEU A 197 -8.50 9.10 -0.22
CA LEU A 197 -7.32 9.41 -1.03
C LEU A 197 -6.41 10.42 -0.33
N GLU A 198 -6.97 11.55 0.11
CA GLU A 198 -6.22 12.61 0.80
C GLU A 198 -5.67 12.16 2.15
N ARG A 199 -6.45 11.37 2.89
CA ARG A 199 -6.10 10.95 4.24
C ARG A 199 -5.01 9.89 4.28
N THR A 200 -5.05 8.91 3.38
CA THR A 200 -4.25 7.70 3.48
C THR A 200 -3.21 7.59 2.37
N PRO A 201 -3.53 7.22 1.09
CA PRO A 201 -2.48 7.01 0.10
C PRO A 201 -1.70 8.28 -0.22
N TYR A 202 -2.36 9.42 -0.37
CA TYR A 202 -1.72 10.70 -0.73
C TYR A 202 -1.51 11.65 0.46
N GLY A 203 -1.70 11.18 1.68
CA GLY A 203 -1.50 11.95 2.92
C GLY A 203 -0.12 11.83 3.55
N TYR A 204 0.79 11.05 2.95
CA TYR A 204 2.13 10.78 3.49
C TYR A 204 3.21 11.00 2.42
N PHE A 205 3.45 12.24 2.05
CA PHE A 205 4.38 12.64 0.98
C PHE A 205 5.46 13.63 1.43
N ASP A 206 5.36 14.17 2.64
CA ASP A 206 6.33 15.15 3.14
C ASP A 206 7.67 14.49 3.46
N HIS A 207 8.74 14.96 2.78
CA HIS A 207 10.08 14.39 2.90
C HIS A 207 10.64 14.52 4.34
N ALA A 208 10.36 15.61 5.04
CA ALA A 208 10.86 15.80 6.40
C ALA A 208 10.17 14.82 7.37
N ARG A 209 8.86 14.60 7.20
CA ARG A 209 8.11 13.60 7.96
C ARG A 209 8.58 12.19 7.68
N ILE A 210 8.80 11.84 6.40
CA ILE A 210 9.32 10.52 6.00
C ILE A 210 10.69 10.27 6.65
N ALA A 211 11.62 11.23 6.53
CA ALA A 211 12.94 11.13 7.13
C ALA A 211 12.89 11.02 8.67
N ALA A 212 11.99 11.78 9.33
CA ALA A 212 11.78 11.70 10.76
C ALA A 212 11.25 10.33 11.22
N ASP A 213 10.28 9.75 10.50
CA ASP A 213 9.75 8.41 10.80
C ASP A 213 10.82 7.32 10.58
N VAL A 214 11.65 7.43 9.54
CA VAL A 214 12.80 6.54 9.30
C VAL A 214 13.81 6.60 10.44
N ALA A 215 14.17 7.80 10.88
CA ALA A 215 15.08 8.00 12.01
C ALA A 215 14.46 7.47 13.32
N ALA A 216 13.16 7.69 13.56
CA ALA A 216 12.44 7.16 14.72
C ALA A 216 12.34 5.62 14.70
N GLY A 217 12.37 4.99 13.51
CA GLY A 217 12.54 3.54 13.33
C GLY A 217 13.95 3.03 13.64
N GLY A 218 14.87 3.92 14.04
CA GLY A 218 16.23 3.59 14.48
C GLY A 218 17.27 3.53 13.36
N PHE A 219 16.95 3.92 12.14
CA PHE A 219 17.96 4.08 11.08
C PHE A 219 18.82 5.31 11.37
N VAL A 220 20.13 5.12 11.39
CA VAL A 220 21.11 6.18 11.69
C VAL A 220 21.60 6.88 10.43
N ALA A 221 21.73 6.12 9.34
CA ALA A 221 22.09 6.69 8.04
C ALA A 221 20.97 7.62 7.54
N PRO A 222 21.30 8.74 6.89
CA PRO A 222 20.28 9.59 6.28
C PRO A 222 19.54 8.85 5.18
N ALA A 223 18.21 9.00 5.14
CA ALA A 223 17.41 8.47 4.06
C ALA A 223 17.64 9.29 2.77
N GLU A 224 18.02 8.62 1.69
CA GLU A 224 17.99 9.21 0.36
C GLU A 224 16.54 9.18 -0.16
N ILE A 225 16.00 10.33 -0.56
CA ILE A 225 14.64 10.45 -1.09
C ILE A 225 14.70 11.03 -2.50
N VAL A 226 14.27 10.24 -3.49
CA VAL A 226 14.25 10.62 -4.89
C VAL A 226 12.81 10.68 -5.38
N THR A 227 12.44 11.82 -5.99
CA THR A 227 11.13 11.95 -6.65
C THR A 227 11.19 11.34 -8.04
N VAL A 228 10.22 10.49 -8.36
CA VAL A 228 10.09 9.81 -9.65
C VAL A 228 8.72 10.15 -10.23
N ASP A 229 8.72 10.79 -11.39
CA ASP A 229 7.53 11.07 -12.19
C ASP A 229 7.36 9.98 -13.23
N GLU A 230 6.12 9.48 -13.38
CA GLU A 230 5.73 8.47 -14.35
C GLU A 230 4.43 8.86 -15.05
N ARG A 231 4.04 8.08 -16.05
CA ARG A 231 2.79 8.26 -16.79
C ARG A 231 1.82 7.12 -16.50
N SER A 232 0.60 7.50 -16.17
CA SER A 232 -0.55 6.61 -16.02
C SER A 232 -1.40 6.69 -17.29
N ARG A 233 -1.62 5.55 -17.96
CA ARG A 233 -2.36 5.50 -19.23
C ARG A 233 -3.48 4.48 -19.16
N ALA A 234 -4.64 4.87 -19.73
CA ALA A 234 -5.78 3.98 -19.83
C ALA A 234 -6.50 4.14 -21.17
N GLN A 235 -7.27 3.12 -21.58
CA GLN A 235 -8.01 3.13 -22.83
C GLN A 235 -9.27 3.99 -22.76
N SER A 236 -9.80 4.21 -21.55
CA SER A 236 -10.96 5.04 -21.32
C SER A 236 -10.84 5.83 -20.01
N ALA A 237 -11.60 6.89 -19.88
CA ALA A 237 -11.75 7.67 -18.64
C ALA A 237 -12.41 6.84 -17.51
N GLY A 238 -13.16 5.79 -17.85
CA GLY A 238 -13.78 4.88 -16.88
C GLY A 238 -12.80 3.97 -16.16
N ASP A 239 -11.70 3.58 -16.81
CA ASP A 239 -10.74 2.64 -16.24
C ASP A 239 -10.09 3.19 -14.95
N PRO A 240 -9.55 4.44 -14.92
CA PRO A 240 -9.07 5.02 -13.68
C PRO A 240 -10.17 5.18 -12.62
N ALA A 241 -11.38 5.61 -12.99
CA ALA A 241 -12.48 5.75 -12.05
C ALA A 241 -12.83 4.41 -11.37
N ILE A 242 -12.96 3.34 -12.15
CA ILE A 242 -13.20 1.98 -11.64
C ILE A 242 -12.03 1.54 -10.75
N GLY A 243 -10.79 1.71 -11.23
CA GLY A 243 -9.59 1.32 -10.50
C GLY A 243 -9.51 1.96 -9.12
N TYR A 244 -9.56 3.27 -9.05
CA TYR A 244 -9.45 4.00 -7.78
C TYR A 244 -10.61 3.71 -6.82
N ILE A 245 -11.86 3.73 -7.31
CA ILE A 245 -13.03 3.59 -6.44
C ILE A 245 -13.27 2.14 -6.05
N GLN A 246 -13.28 1.21 -7.01
CA GLN A 246 -13.68 -0.17 -6.75
C GLN A 246 -12.51 -1.11 -6.45
N GLY A 247 -11.29 -0.70 -6.81
CA GLY A 247 -10.05 -1.43 -6.56
C GLY A 247 -9.34 -1.04 -5.25
N SER A 248 -9.94 -0.21 -4.40
CA SER A 248 -9.34 0.23 -3.15
C SER A 248 -10.38 0.37 -2.03
N PRO A 249 -9.95 0.60 -0.77
CA PRO A 249 -10.86 0.89 0.34
C PRO A 249 -11.73 2.15 0.15
N LEU A 250 -11.44 2.99 -0.84
CA LEU A 250 -12.32 4.11 -1.24
C LEU A 250 -13.74 3.62 -1.56
N LYS A 251 -13.90 2.37 -2.01
CA LYS A 251 -15.21 1.75 -2.22
C LYS A 251 -16.10 1.86 -1.00
N GLY A 252 -15.62 1.45 0.16
CA GLY A 252 -16.38 1.55 1.42
C GLY A 252 -16.64 2.98 1.85
N ASP A 253 -15.70 3.90 1.59
CA ASP A 253 -15.88 5.34 1.88
C ASP A 253 -16.98 5.96 0.99
N VAL A 254 -17.12 5.51 -0.26
CA VAL A 254 -18.21 5.90 -1.18
C VAL A 254 -19.53 5.24 -0.79
N GLU A 255 -19.55 3.92 -0.50
CA GLU A 255 -20.75 3.18 -0.08
C GLU A 255 -21.40 3.77 1.17
N ALA A 256 -20.61 4.34 2.08
CA ALA A 256 -21.12 5.01 3.27
C ALA A 256 -21.88 6.31 2.98
N ARG A 257 -21.79 6.86 1.75
CA ARG A 257 -22.38 8.15 1.32
C ARG A 257 -23.40 8.03 0.22
N GLY A 258 -23.37 6.93 -0.53
CA GLY A 258 -24.28 6.70 -1.65
C GLY A 258 -23.91 5.44 -2.43
N SER A 259 -24.21 5.41 -3.72
CA SER A 259 -23.88 4.25 -4.54
C SER A 259 -22.47 4.36 -5.17
N VAL A 260 -21.81 3.21 -5.31
CA VAL A 260 -20.52 3.08 -5.99
C VAL A 260 -20.64 3.53 -7.45
N GLU A 261 -21.78 3.24 -8.07
CA GLU A 261 -22.07 3.61 -9.46
C GLU A 261 -22.09 5.12 -9.62
N THR A 262 -22.80 5.85 -8.72
CA THR A 262 -22.84 7.33 -8.72
C THR A 262 -21.44 7.92 -8.58
N GLY A 263 -20.65 7.41 -7.61
CA GLY A 263 -19.27 7.87 -7.41
C GLY A 263 -18.38 7.57 -8.61
N THR A 264 -18.47 6.36 -9.18
CA THR A 264 -17.69 5.96 -10.36
C THR A 264 -18.05 6.80 -11.58
N GLN A 265 -19.34 7.08 -11.81
CA GLN A 265 -19.77 7.92 -12.91
C GLN A 265 -19.26 9.36 -12.77
N ALA A 266 -19.40 9.97 -11.57
CA ALA A 266 -18.92 11.32 -11.33
C ALA A 266 -17.39 11.45 -11.51
N ALA A 267 -16.62 10.44 -11.07
CA ALA A 267 -15.19 10.39 -11.32
C ALA A 267 -14.86 10.23 -12.81
N THR A 268 -15.61 9.39 -13.54
CA THR A 268 -15.47 9.22 -15.00
C THR A 268 -15.75 10.52 -15.75
N ASP A 269 -16.80 11.24 -15.37
CA ASP A 269 -17.16 12.51 -15.98
C ASP A 269 -16.07 13.57 -15.75
N GLU A 270 -15.51 13.64 -14.55
CA GLU A 270 -14.44 14.59 -14.24
C GLU A 270 -13.13 14.24 -14.97
N ILE A 271 -12.79 12.95 -15.08
CA ILE A 271 -11.63 12.49 -15.87
C ILE A 271 -11.86 12.82 -17.35
N THR A 272 -13.07 12.54 -17.87
CA THR A 272 -13.45 12.90 -19.26
C THR A 272 -13.34 14.39 -19.52
N ARG A 273 -13.77 15.21 -18.57
CA ARG A 273 -13.68 16.67 -18.67
C ARG A 273 -12.24 17.16 -18.75
N ARG A 274 -11.31 16.56 -18.01
CA ARG A 274 -9.89 16.97 -17.95
C ARG A 274 -9.03 16.40 -19.08
N PHE A 275 -9.28 15.15 -19.46
CA PHE A 275 -8.38 14.36 -20.34
C PHE A 275 -9.05 13.87 -21.61
N GLY A 276 -10.35 14.09 -21.79
CA GLY A 276 -11.14 13.52 -22.88
C GLY A 276 -11.75 12.15 -22.53
N PRO A 277 -12.60 11.58 -23.42
CA PRO A 277 -13.26 10.29 -23.15
C PRO A 277 -12.31 9.09 -23.20
N GLY A 278 -11.15 9.21 -23.81
CA GLY A 278 -10.08 8.21 -23.92
C GLY A 278 -9.52 8.07 -25.33
N PRO A 279 -8.34 7.46 -25.47
CA PRO A 279 -7.38 7.07 -24.39
C PRO A 279 -6.93 8.26 -23.55
N VAL A 280 -6.72 8.03 -22.27
CA VAL A 280 -6.30 9.08 -21.33
C VAL A 280 -4.86 8.84 -20.85
N ASP A 281 -4.14 9.94 -20.61
CA ASP A 281 -2.73 9.94 -20.19
C ASP A 281 -2.53 11.03 -19.13
N GLY A 282 -2.24 10.65 -17.89
CA GLY A 282 -2.04 11.52 -16.75
C GLY A 282 -0.70 11.29 -16.07
N ARG A 283 -0.17 12.33 -15.40
CA ARG A 283 1.03 12.23 -14.58
C ARG A 283 0.72 11.52 -13.26
N ILE A 284 1.67 10.69 -12.81
CA ILE A 284 1.74 10.17 -11.46
C ILE A 284 3.14 10.43 -10.89
N GLN A 285 3.23 10.63 -9.58
CA GLN A 285 4.47 10.93 -8.89
C GLN A 285 4.59 10.12 -7.61
N ALA A 286 5.79 9.60 -7.37
CA ALA A 286 6.16 8.92 -6.14
C ALA A 286 7.50 9.42 -5.60
N HIS A 287 7.73 9.21 -4.30
CA HIS A 287 9.03 9.38 -3.66
C HIS A 287 9.59 8.01 -3.32
N VAL A 288 10.75 7.69 -3.89
CA VAL A 288 11.50 6.47 -3.59
C VAL A 288 12.51 6.79 -2.50
N VAL A 289 12.46 6.04 -1.43
CA VAL A 289 13.28 6.19 -0.24
C VAL A 289 14.23 5.01 -0.11
N THR A 290 15.51 5.29 0.05
CA THR A 290 16.55 4.27 0.29
C THR A 290 17.30 4.63 1.57
N VAL A 291 17.45 3.66 2.48
CA VAL A 291 18.24 3.83 3.70
C VAL A 291 18.97 2.54 4.06
N GLU A 292 20.22 2.65 4.52
CA GLU A 292 21.05 1.53 4.96
C GLU A 292 20.98 1.35 6.48
N LYS A 293 21.06 0.07 6.90
CA LYS A 293 21.11 -0.29 8.33
C LYS A 293 22.51 -0.15 8.89
#